data_b0fa576d2f945b48e81819973041f899
#
_entry.id   b0fa576d2f945b48e81819973041f899
#
_cell.length_a   1.000
_cell.length_b   1.000
_cell.length_c   1.000
_cell.angle_alpha   90.00
_cell.angle_beta   90.00
_cell.angle_gamma   90.00
#
_symmetry.space_group_name_H-M   'P 1'
#
loop_
_entity.id
_entity.type
_entity.pdbx_description
1 polymer ?
#
loop_
_entity_poly.entity_id
_entity_poly.type
_entity_poly.pdbx_seq_one_letter_code
_entity_poly.pdbx_strand_id
1 'polypeptide(L)'
;MEYKKNDRVTLTIEDMGSDGEGIGKVDGFTLFIKDAVIGDQVEAKIIKSKKHYAYARLEKVLQPSPFRVEPKCAYHRQCGGCQLQALSYSEQLHFKEQKIRNHLIRIGGFDAEYIDERMQPIVGMEEPFHYRNKAQYPIGTDRDGNVITGFYAGRTHTIIANTDCALGASENQQILETILSYMRKNKVTAYDEVTGKGLVRHVLIRKGFTSGQLMVCLVINKKMTKMSYSTAGVQKNTNEFLPNQGELLAALAKIQGMTSVSVSINAEKTNVIMGTMIHNLWGESTIEDTIHVRDMQKENYPYTGDALTFKISPLSFYQVNPVQTEKLYSLALEYAGLTGKETVWDLYCGIGTISLFLAGKAKKVCGVEIIPQAIDDARENAKRNHIENAEFFVGKAEEVLPEFYEKAMKEVSSDEMLHPDVIVVDPPRKGCDDACLNTMLRMQPERIVYVSCDSATLARDLKILCDGGYEIRKVRGVDQFGMTVHVESVVLMQYCGK
;
A
#
# COMPACT_ATOMS: atom_id res chain seq x y z
N MET A 1 33.07 -6.20 26.83
CA MET A 1 32.61 -4.95 27.56
C MET A 1 31.11 -4.94 27.54
N GLU A 2 30.48 -4.44 28.62
CA GLU A 2 29.01 -4.32 28.69
C GLU A 2 28.66 -2.86 28.38
N TYR A 3 28.12 -2.60 27.21
CA TYR A 3 27.68 -1.27 26.80
C TYR A 3 26.38 -0.91 27.51
N LYS A 4 26.33 0.31 28.11
CA LYS A 4 25.20 0.79 28.93
C LYS A 4 24.46 1.93 28.23
N LYS A 5 23.24 2.17 28.68
CA LYS A 5 22.44 3.33 28.24
C LYS A 5 23.23 4.61 28.50
N ASN A 6 23.25 5.52 27.54
CA ASN A 6 23.96 6.79 27.45
C ASN A 6 25.43 6.71 27.06
N ASP A 7 26.04 5.52 26.92
CA ASP A 7 27.39 5.41 26.39
C ASP A 7 27.42 5.98 24.95
N ARG A 8 28.52 6.64 24.61
CA ARG A 8 28.83 7.11 23.25
C ARG A 8 29.86 6.21 22.64
N VAL A 9 29.63 5.87 21.38
CA VAL A 9 30.48 4.99 20.61
C VAL A 9 30.69 5.56 19.21
N THR A 10 31.87 5.32 18.66
CA THR A 10 32.19 5.63 17.26
C THR A 10 32.33 4.33 16.50
N LEU A 11 31.65 4.23 15.34
CA LEU A 11 31.68 3.03 14.53
C LEU A 11 31.37 3.34 13.06
N THR A 12 31.72 2.38 12.20
CA THR A 12 31.31 2.40 10.78
C THR A 12 30.03 1.58 10.61
N ILE A 13 29.13 2.03 9.76
CA ILE A 13 27.92 1.30 9.39
C ILE A 13 28.29 0.31 8.29
N GLU A 14 28.16 -0.98 8.59
CA GLU A 14 28.56 -2.10 7.72
C GLU A 14 27.39 -2.68 6.93
N ASP A 15 26.15 -2.54 7.44
CA ASP A 15 24.94 -3.14 6.85
C ASP A 15 23.70 -2.30 7.21
N MET A 16 22.55 -2.67 6.68
CA MET A 16 21.25 -2.08 7.00
C MET A 16 20.23 -3.13 7.42
N GLY A 17 19.52 -2.83 8.50
CA GLY A 17 18.46 -3.68 9.00
C GLY A 17 17.17 -3.61 8.16
N SER A 18 16.29 -4.58 8.34
CA SER A 18 15.01 -4.66 7.61
C SER A 18 14.09 -3.44 7.80
N ASP A 19 14.25 -2.73 8.90
CA ASP A 19 13.49 -1.50 9.22
C ASP A 19 14.24 -0.22 8.81
N GLY A 20 15.40 -0.34 8.10
CA GLY A 20 16.18 0.75 7.55
C GLY A 20 17.16 1.38 8.53
N GLU A 21 17.41 0.76 9.69
CA GLU A 21 18.47 1.18 10.60
C GLU A 21 19.85 0.76 10.05
N GLY A 22 20.84 1.64 10.19
CA GLY A 22 22.23 1.26 9.98
C GLY A 22 22.68 0.26 11.04
N ILE A 23 23.42 -0.76 10.62
CA ILE A 23 24.01 -1.78 11.49
C ILE A 23 25.51 -1.62 11.47
N GLY A 24 26.12 -1.56 12.64
CA GLY A 24 27.57 -1.61 12.79
C GLY A 24 27.94 -2.33 14.08
N LYS A 25 29.24 -2.60 14.26
CA LYS A 25 29.76 -3.32 15.42
C LYS A 25 30.85 -2.52 16.13
N VAL A 26 30.86 -2.61 17.46
CA VAL A 26 31.94 -2.14 18.30
C VAL A 26 32.38 -3.30 19.19
N ASP A 27 33.65 -3.72 19.08
CA ASP A 27 34.22 -4.91 19.77
C ASP A 27 33.34 -6.17 19.59
N GLY A 28 32.77 -6.36 18.40
CA GLY A 28 31.89 -7.49 18.08
C GLY A 28 30.43 -7.33 18.57
N PHE A 29 30.12 -6.25 19.29
CA PHE A 29 28.75 -5.99 19.78
C PHE A 29 27.96 -5.18 18.75
N THR A 30 26.80 -5.70 18.34
CA THR A 30 25.97 -5.14 17.26
C THR A 30 25.13 -3.95 17.74
N LEU A 31 25.11 -2.88 16.93
CA LEU A 31 24.33 -1.69 17.17
C LEU A 31 23.40 -1.39 15.99
N PHE A 32 22.13 -1.07 16.29
CA PHE A 32 21.14 -0.61 15.34
C PHE A 32 20.95 0.90 15.51
N ILE A 33 21.20 1.67 14.45
CA ILE A 33 21.25 3.13 14.51
C ILE A 33 20.32 3.71 13.47
N LYS A 34 19.21 4.30 13.94
CA LYS A 34 18.26 4.99 13.06
C LYS A 34 18.92 6.17 12.35
N ASP A 35 18.58 6.42 11.09
CA ASP A 35 19.07 7.50 10.22
C ASP A 35 20.58 7.42 9.89
N ALA A 36 21.26 6.33 10.23
CA ALA A 36 22.61 6.03 9.77
C ALA A 36 22.56 5.20 8.48
N VAL A 37 23.45 5.53 7.54
CA VAL A 37 23.49 4.96 6.20
C VAL A 37 24.69 4.06 6.08
N ILE A 38 24.57 2.96 5.35
CA ILE A 38 25.69 2.04 5.06
C ILE A 38 26.92 2.82 4.56
N GLY A 39 28.08 2.55 5.13
CA GLY A 39 29.33 3.25 4.83
C GLY A 39 29.59 4.54 5.64
N ASP A 40 28.62 5.04 6.41
CA ASP A 40 28.87 6.17 7.33
C ASP A 40 29.82 5.79 8.45
N GLN A 41 30.72 6.69 8.81
CA GLN A 41 31.37 6.68 10.12
C GLN A 41 30.63 7.63 11.06
N VAL A 42 30.12 7.12 12.18
CA VAL A 42 29.22 7.86 13.06
C VAL A 42 29.62 7.84 14.51
N GLU A 43 29.24 8.91 15.24
CA GLU A 43 29.12 8.92 16.69
C GLU A 43 27.65 8.65 17.05
N ALA A 44 27.41 7.62 17.86
CA ALA A 44 26.09 7.23 18.28
C ALA A 44 25.98 7.07 19.81
N LYS A 45 24.81 7.41 20.37
CA LYS A 45 24.52 7.26 21.78
C LYS A 45 23.56 6.11 22.03
N ILE A 46 23.96 5.17 22.88
CA ILE A 46 23.15 4.00 23.23
C ILE A 46 21.90 4.44 23.98
N ILE A 47 20.73 4.06 23.46
CA ILE A 47 19.41 4.36 24.07
C ILE A 47 18.83 3.16 24.79
N LYS A 48 19.13 1.93 24.31
CA LYS A 48 18.65 0.68 24.92
C LYS A 48 19.61 -0.46 24.62
N SER A 49 20.22 -1.03 25.65
CA SER A 49 21.07 -2.22 25.55
C SER A 49 20.28 -3.49 25.82
N LYS A 50 20.66 -4.56 25.10
CA LYS A 50 20.21 -5.95 25.21
C LYS A 50 21.43 -6.85 25.37
N LYS A 51 21.23 -8.14 25.61
CA LYS A 51 22.31 -9.10 25.85
C LYS A 51 23.32 -9.21 24.68
N HIS A 52 22.86 -9.12 23.43
CA HIS A 52 23.66 -9.36 22.23
C HIS A 52 23.71 -8.18 21.25
N TYR A 53 22.94 -7.10 21.51
CA TYR A 53 22.87 -5.93 20.65
C TYR A 53 22.34 -4.72 21.40
N ALA A 54 22.47 -3.54 20.82
CA ALA A 54 21.84 -2.34 21.34
C ALA A 54 21.19 -1.49 20.22
N TYR A 55 20.23 -0.67 20.64
CA TYR A 55 19.73 0.44 19.82
C TYR A 55 20.44 1.71 20.24
N ALA A 56 20.89 2.48 19.23
CA ALA A 56 21.55 3.75 19.47
C ALA A 56 20.93 4.86 18.62
N ARG A 57 21.09 6.09 19.07
CA ARG A 57 20.67 7.29 18.35
C ARG A 57 21.90 7.88 17.66
N LEU A 58 21.78 8.20 16.39
CA LEU A 58 22.78 8.96 15.64
C LEU A 58 22.92 10.36 16.26
N GLU A 59 24.10 10.69 16.78
CA GLU A 59 24.44 12.03 17.27
C GLU A 59 25.15 12.86 16.19
N LYS A 60 26.13 12.25 15.52
CA LYS A 60 26.92 12.93 14.50
C LYS A 60 27.39 11.95 13.40
N VAL A 61 27.34 12.39 12.15
CA VAL A 61 28.06 11.76 11.06
C VAL A 61 29.46 12.37 11.03
N LEU A 62 30.48 11.55 11.26
CA LEU A 62 31.89 11.98 11.29
C LEU A 62 32.46 12.01 9.87
N GLN A 63 32.18 10.93 9.12
CA GLN A 63 32.50 10.81 7.70
C GLN A 63 31.28 10.27 6.97
N PRO A 64 30.67 11.05 6.06
CA PRO A 64 29.50 10.58 5.33
C PRO A 64 29.89 9.50 4.32
N SER A 65 29.00 8.52 4.17
CA SER A 65 29.03 7.54 3.09
C SER A 65 28.90 8.22 1.72
N PRO A 66 29.51 7.67 0.64
CA PRO A 66 29.24 8.12 -0.73
C PRO A 66 27.78 7.93 -1.14
N PHE A 67 27.04 7.07 -0.45
CA PHE A 67 25.61 6.82 -0.68
C PHE A 67 24.69 7.74 0.12
N ARG A 68 25.23 8.55 1.04
CA ARG A 68 24.44 9.50 1.82
C ARG A 68 24.04 10.70 0.99
N VAL A 69 22.76 11.05 1.06
CA VAL A 69 22.18 12.25 0.43
C VAL A 69 21.46 13.10 1.47
N GLU A 70 21.28 14.39 1.15
CA GLU A 70 20.46 15.30 1.97
C GLU A 70 18.97 14.96 1.76
N PRO A 71 18.21 14.62 2.84
CA PRO A 71 16.79 14.35 2.72
C PRO A 71 15.99 15.56 2.26
N LYS A 72 15.07 15.37 1.31
CA LYS A 72 14.16 16.46 0.86
C LYS A 72 13.18 16.91 1.95
N CYS A 73 12.80 16.04 2.87
CA CYS A 73 11.85 16.35 3.93
C CYS A 73 12.57 16.77 5.21
N ALA A 74 12.32 17.98 5.70
CA ALA A 74 12.88 18.49 6.96
C ALA A 74 12.46 17.66 8.20
N TYR A 75 11.36 16.90 8.10
CA TYR A 75 10.81 16.10 9.18
C TYR A 75 11.20 14.61 9.12
N HIS A 76 12.07 14.19 8.20
CA HIS A 76 12.38 12.77 7.97
C HIS A 76 12.82 12.01 9.22
N ARG A 77 13.55 12.65 10.16
CA ARG A 77 13.98 12.04 11.42
C ARG A 77 12.87 11.88 12.44
N GLN A 78 11.88 12.75 12.40
CA GLN A 78 10.79 12.81 13.39
C GLN A 78 9.56 12.03 12.91
N CYS A 79 9.21 12.17 11.63
CA CYS A 79 8.07 11.53 11.00
C CYS A 79 8.31 10.02 10.88
N GLY A 80 7.27 9.22 11.12
CA GLY A 80 7.31 7.75 10.98
C GLY A 80 7.14 7.25 9.55
N GLY A 81 6.93 8.13 8.56
CA GLY A 81 6.53 7.74 7.21
C GLY A 81 7.67 7.24 6.32
N CYS A 82 8.88 7.79 6.47
CA CYS A 82 10.03 7.47 5.64
C CYS A 82 11.20 6.95 6.48
N GLN A 83 11.92 5.95 5.97
CA GLN A 83 13.07 5.38 6.66
C GLN A 83 14.37 5.59 5.88
N LEU A 84 14.32 5.78 4.55
CA LEU A 84 15.48 5.72 3.67
C LEU A 84 15.84 7.05 2.98
N GLN A 85 15.25 8.19 3.38
CA GLN A 85 15.49 9.46 2.67
C GLN A 85 16.95 9.95 2.69
N ALA A 86 17.74 9.50 3.65
CA ALA A 86 19.16 9.86 3.72
C ALA A 86 20.05 8.95 2.83
N LEU A 87 19.48 7.92 2.20
CA LEU A 87 20.16 6.98 1.31
C LEU A 87 19.86 7.34 -0.15
N SER A 88 20.86 7.33 -1.04
CA SER A 88 20.68 7.57 -2.47
C SER A 88 19.65 6.59 -3.06
N TYR A 89 18.89 7.02 -4.05
CA TYR A 89 17.79 6.21 -4.57
C TYR A 89 18.28 4.90 -5.21
N SER A 90 19.42 4.93 -5.90
CA SER A 90 20.05 3.71 -6.42
C SER A 90 20.38 2.70 -5.32
N GLU A 91 20.87 3.16 -4.18
CA GLU A 91 21.19 2.30 -3.06
C GLU A 91 19.95 1.82 -2.30
N GLN A 92 18.86 2.61 -2.30
CA GLN A 92 17.55 2.14 -1.81
C GLN A 92 17.04 0.95 -2.64
N LEU A 93 17.21 0.99 -3.96
CA LEU A 93 16.84 -0.12 -4.85
C LEU A 93 17.67 -1.36 -4.56
N HIS A 94 19.00 -1.21 -4.41
CA HIS A 94 19.88 -2.29 -4.03
C HIS A 94 19.50 -2.91 -2.67
N PHE A 95 19.28 -2.08 -1.66
CA PHE A 95 18.80 -2.52 -0.34
C PHE A 95 17.51 -3.35 -0.44
N LYS A 96 16.53 -2.92 -1.22
CA LYS A 96 15.25 -3.60 -1.40
C LYS A 96 15.41 -4.93 -2.14
N GLU A 97 16.25 -4.97 -3.15
CA GLU A 97 16.57 -6.19 -3.89
C GLU A 97 17.26 -7.21 -2.98
N GLN A 98 18.28 -6.79 -2.20
CA GLN A 98 18.95 -7.63 -1.22
C GLN A 98 18.01 -8.10 -0.11
N LYS A 99 17.03 -7.29 0.28
CA LYS A 99 16.02 -7.69 1.26
C LYS A 99 15.18 -8.87 0.74
N ILE A 100 14.69 -8.81 -0.50
CA ILE A 100 13.95 -9.92 -1.12
C ILE A 100 14.83 -11.16 -1.16
N ARG A 101 16.04 -11.04 -1.71
CA ARG A 101 17.03 -12.13 -1.81
C ARG A 101 17.28 -12.79 -0.45
N ASN A 102 17.59 -11.98 0.56
CA ASN A 102 17.91 -12.48 1.89
C ASN A 102 16.72 -13.19 2.57
N HIS A 103 15.49 -12.74 2.35
CA HIS A 103 14.31 -13.42 2.87
C HIS A 103 14.10 -14.77 2.17
N LEU A 104 14.26 -14.86 0.86
CA LEU A 104 14.15 -16.13 0.13
C LEU A 104 15.18 -17.14 0.62
N ILE A 105 16.42 -16.73 0.82
CA ILE A 105 17.50 -17.62 1.29
C ILE A 105 17.30 -18.00 2.77
N ARG A 106 17.11 -17.02 3.66
CA ARG A 106 17.15 -17.25 5.11
C ARG A 106 15.83 -17.75 5.70
N ILE A 107 14.70 -17.33 5.15
CA ILE A 107 13.35 -17.72 5.62
C ILE A 107 12.82 -18.86 4.76
N GLY A 108 12.89 -18.73 3.42
CA GLY A 108 12.48 -19.74 2.48
C GLY A 108 13.39 -20.98 2.45
N GLY A 109 14.65 -20.83 2.92
CA GLY A 109 15.64 -21.92 2.90
C GLY A 109 16.09 -22.30 1.50
N PHE A 110 15.92 -21.42 0.52
CA PHE A 110 16.38 -21.65 -0.85
C PHE A 110 17.89 -21.47 -0.95
N ASP A 111 18.50 -22.23 -1.86
CA ASP A 111 19.93 -22.07 -2.20
C ASP A 111 20.18 -20.68 -2.81
N ALA A 112 21.35 -20.10 -2.49
CA ALA A 112 21.67 -18.74 -2.92
C ALA A 112 21.87 -18.65 -4.45
N GLU A 113 22.57 -19.61 -5.06
CA GLU A 113 22.81 -19.65 -6.50
C GLU A 113 21.48 -19.86 -7.26
N TYR A 114 20.60 -20.75 -6.74
CA TYR A 114 19.28 -20.98 -7.27
C TYR A 114 18.44 -19.69 -7.33
N ILE A 115 18.49 -18.85 -6.28
CA ILE A 115 17.78 -17.57 -6.25
C ILE A 115 18.45 -16.55 -7.17
N ASP A 116 19.78 -16.43 -7.13
CA ASP A 116 20.52 -15.44 -7.93
C ASP A 116 20.30 -15.60 -9.44
N GLU A 117 20.20 -16.84 -9.93
CA GLU A 117 19.86 -17.12 -11.32
C GLU A 117 18.44 -16.69 -11.74
N ARG A 118 17.51 -16.53 -10.78
CA ARG A 118 16.09 -16.25 -11.02
C ARG A 118 15.69 -14.84 -10.69
N MET A 119 16.54 -14.13 -9.96
CA MET A 119 16.30 -12.72 -9.66
C MET A 119 16.54 -11.84 -10.87
N GLN A 120 15.61 -10.96 -11.13
CA GLN A 120 15.72 -9.91 -12.13
C GLN A 120 15.92 -8.55 -11.46
N PRO A 121 16.60 -7.60 -12.12
CA PRO A 121 16.82 -6.26 -11.56
C PRO A 121 15.50 -5.61 -11.14
N ILE A 122 15.52 -4.99 -9.97
CA ILE A 122 14.34 -4.31 -9.40
C ILE A 122 13.84 -3.18 -10.30
N VAL A 123 12.51 -3.05 -10.41
CA VAL A 123 11.87 -1.96 -11.15
C VAL A 123 11.77 -0.72 -10.26
N GLY A 124 12.60 0.28 -10.55
CA GLY A 124 12.62 1.55 -9.83
C GLY A 124 11.60 2.57 -10.37
N MET A 125 11.52 3.72 -9.66
CA MET A 125 10.78 4.91 -10.07
C MET A 125 11.70 5.87 -10.84
N GLU A 126 11.13 6.59 -11.79
CA GLU A 126 11.78 7.74 -12.42
C GLU A 126 11.78 8.95 -11.49
N GLU A 127 10.66 9.19 -10.81
CA GLU A 127 10.51 10.23 -9.78
C GLU A 127 10.02 9.60 -8.47
N PRO A 128 10.92 9.41 -7.47
CA PRO A 128 10.58 8.73 -6.21
C PRO A 128 9.91 9.65 -5.16
N PHE A 129 9.43 10.82 -5.58
CA PHE A 129 8.69 11.78 -4.77
C PHE A 129 7.32 12.06 -5.39
N HIS A 130 6.41 12.67 -4.62
CA HIS A 130 5.06 13.07 -5.06
C HIS A 130 4.23 11.96 -5.74
N TYR A 131 4.54 10.70 -5.48
CA TYR A 131 3.94 9.54 -6.12
C TYR A 131 2.65 9.06 -5.45
N ARG A 132 2.39 9.45 -4.18
CA ARG A 132 1.25 8.93 -3.44
C ARG A 132 -0.05 9.61 -3.86
N ASN A 133 -0.96 8.84 -4.40
CA ASN A 133 -2.30 9.28 -4.78
C ASN A 133 -3.30 9.29 -3.61
N LYS A 134 -2.92 8.76 -2.45
CA LYS A 134 -3.75 8.70 -1.25
C LYS A 134 -2.94 9.06 -0.02
N ALA A 135 -3.50 9.95 0.81
CA ALA A 135 -2.97 10.24 2.13
C ALA A 135 -4.10 10.45 3.14
N GLN A 136 -3.88 10.01 4.37
CA GLN A 136 -4.78 10.19 5.50
C GLN A 136 -4.06 11.00 6.57
N TYR A 137 -4.51 12.21 6.79
CA TYR A 137 -3.88 13.17 7.68
C TYR A 137 -4.66 13.26 8.99
N PRO A 138 -4.10 12.90 10.15
CA PRO A 138 -4.72 13.17 11.45
C PRO A 138 -4.83 14.67 11.69
N ILE A 139 -5.94 15.09 12.30
CA ILE A 139 -6.16 16.45 12.78
C ILE A 139 -6.03 16.44 14.29
N GLY A 140 -5.24 17.35 14.82
CA GLY A 140 -5.03 17.50 16.26
C GLY A 140 -4.77 18.93 16.67
N THR A 141 -4.31 19.13 17.89
CA THR A 141 -3.90 20.43 18.42
C THR A 141 -2.45 20.39 18.87
N ASP A 142 -1.74 21.49 18.67
CA ASP A 142 -0.42 21.69 19.26
C ASP A 142 -0.54 22.08 20.77
N ARG A 143 0.61 22.35 21.41
CA ARG A 143 0.67 22.73 22.83
C ARG A 143 0.01 24.08 23.13
N ASP A 144 -0.10 24.93 22.12
CA ASP A 144 -0.69 26.27 22.23
C ASP A 144 -2.19 26.26 21.88
N GLY A 145 -2.75 25.07 21.57
CA GLY A 145 -4.16 24.88 21.22
C GLY A 145 -4.50 25.18 19.76
N ASN A 146 -3.50 25.40 18.88
CA ASN A 146 -3.75 25.61 17.47
C ASN A 146 -4.06 24.28 16.78
N VAL A 147 -5.01 24.29 15.84
CA VAL A 147 -5.31 23.13 15.01
C VAL A 147 -4.17 22.88 14.04
N ILE A 148 -3.65 21.66 14.08
CA ILE A 148 -2.56 21.17 13.22
C ILE A 148 -2.93 19.89 12.50
N THR A 149 -2.21 19.60 11.44
CA THR A 149 -2.28 18.32 10.70
C THR A 149 -0.89 17.91 10.22
N GLY A 150 -0.73 16.64 9.88
CA GLY A 150 0.52 16.08 9.38
C GLY A 150 0.54 14.57 9.53
N PHE A 151 1.65 14.02 10.02
CA PHE A 151 1.78 12.57 10.26
C PHE A 151 2.26 12.29 11.68
N TYR A 152 2.02 11.08 12.15
CA TYR A 152 2.48 10.68 13.47
C TYR A 152 4.00 10.50 13.52
N ALA A 153 4.60 10.94 14.60
CA ALA A 153 5.98 10.58 14.94
C ALA A 153 6.07 9.05 15.13
N GLY A 154 7.18 8.48 14.73
CA GLY A 154 7.36 7.03 14.75
C GLY A 154 7.03 6.41 16.11
N ARG A 155 6.17 5.39 16.11
CA ARG A 155 5.72 4.64 17.31
C ARG A 155 4.95 5.48 18.34
N THR A 156 4.37 6.60 17.92
CA THR A 156 3.56 7.47 18.79
C THR A 156 2.33 7.98 18.04
N HIS A 157 1.40 8.63 18.77
CA HIS A 157 0.28 9.38 18.19
C HIS A 157 0.52 10.90 18.23
N THR A 158 1.77 11.34 18.45
CA THR A 158 2.12 12.76 18.38
C THR A 158 2.18 13.20 16.92
N ILE A 159 1.39 14.19 16.55
CA ILE A 159 1.35 14.74 15.19
C ILE A 159 2.56 15.63 14.97
N ILE A 160 3.34 15.34 13.95
CA ILE A 160 4.35 16.23 13.38
C ILE A 160 3.62 17.13 12.38
N ALA A 161 3.51 18.40 12.70
CA ALA A 161 2.82 19.37 11.85
C ALA A 161 3.55 19.51 10.49
N ASN A 162 2.91 19.01 9.44
CA ASN A 162 3.46 19.01 8.09
C ASN A 162 2.32 18.93 7.07
N THR A 163 2.07 20.00 6.34
CA THR A 163 1.11 20.06 5.23
C THR A 163 1.75 19.74 3.88
N ASP A 164 3.10 19.84 3.79
CA ASP A 164 3.89 19.63 2.57
C ASP A 164 4.72 18.34 2.69
N CYS A 165 4.07 17.20 2.46
CA CYS A 165 4.73 15.90 2.46
C CYS A 165 5.35 15.62 1.10
N ALA A 166 6.67 15.47 1.03
CA ALA A 166 7.41 15.19 -0.20
C ALA A 166 6.99 13.91 -0.96
N LEU A 167 6.24 12.99 -0.33
CA LEU A 167 5.69 11.81 -1.00
C LEU A 167 4.25 12.02 -1.51
N GLY A 168 3.50 12.95 -0.92
CA GLY A 168 2.10 13.24 -1.27
C GLY A 168 1.98 14.02 -2.58
N ALA A 169 0.78 13.99 -3.17
CA ALA A 169 0.47 14.84 -4.31
C ALA A 169 0.62 16.32 -3.93
N SER A 170 1.10 17.16 -4.86
CA SER A 170 1.41 18.57 -4.63
C SER A 170 0.21 19.40 -4.17
N GLU A 171 -1.00 19.00 -4.57
CA GLU A 171 -2.26 19.66 -4.20
C GLU A 171 -2.62 19.48 -2.73
N ASN A 172 -2.05 18.48 -2.05
CA ASN A 172 -2.36 18.17 -0.66
C ASN A 172 -2.11 19.37 0.26
N GLN A 173 -1.03 20.12 0.04
CA GLN A 173 -0.71 21.31 0.84
C GLN A 173 -1.84 22.32 0.80
N GLN A 174 -2.26 22.72 -0.40
CA GLN A 174 -3.32 23.71 -0.59
C GLN A 174 -4.65 23.25 0.04
N ILE A 175 -4.99 21.96 -0.11
CA ILE A 175 -6.20 21.38 0.47
C ILE A 175 -6.14 21.45 2.00
N LEU A 176 -5.04 21.01 2.60
CA LEU A 176 -4.87 21.00 4.06
C LEU A 176 -4.88 22.41 4.65
N GLU A 177 -4.19 23.36 4.04
CA GLU A 177 -4.17 24.76 4.49
C GLU A 177 -5.57 25.40 4.40
N THR A 178 -6.34 25.08 3.36
CA THR A 178 -7.74 25.52 3.21
C THR A 178 -8.60 24.98 4.36
N ILE A 179 -8.48 23.68 4.68
CA ILE A 179 -9.22 23.03 5.75
C ILE A 179 -8.83 23.62 7.13
N LEU A 180 -7.53 23.77 7.40
CA LEU A 180 -7.04 24.33 8.65
C LEU A 180 -7.50 25.78 8.84
N SER A 181 -7.49 26.60 7.78
CA SER A 181 -7.97 27.98 7.79
C SER A 181 -9.46 28.04 8.11
N TYR A 182 -10.26 27.21 7.44
CA TYR A 182 -11.69 27.08 7.74
C TYR A 182 -11.93 26.66 9.19
N MET A 183 -11.20 25.64 9.70
CA MET A 183 -11.39 25.16 11.08
C MET A 183 -11.09 26.24 12.09
N ARG A 184 -10.01 27.01 11.91
CA ARG A 184 -9.66 28.14 12.80
C ARG A 184 -10.71 29.23 12.77
N LYS A 185 -11.16 29.65 11.58
CA LYS A 185 -12.15 30.70 11.40
C LYS A 185 -13.49 30.34 12.04
N ASN A 186 -13.93 29.10 11.85
CA ASN A 186 -15.25 28.63 12.29
C ASN A 186 -15.22 27.92 13.65
N LYS A 187 -14.08 27.95 14.38
CA LYS A 187 -13.87 27.30 15.67
C LYS A 187 -14.25 25.82 15.68
N VAL A 188 -13.98 25.12 14.55
CA VAL A 188 -14.19 23.67 14.42
C VAL A 188 -13.08 22.96 15.19
N THR A 189 -13.46 22.08 16.11
CA THR A 189 -12.51 21.42 17.02
C THR A 189 -11.86 20.19 16.38
N ALA A 190 -10.57 20.02 16.64
CA ALA A 190 -9.87 18.76 16.36
C ALA A 190 -10.29 17.68 17.37
N TYR A 191 -10.32 16.43 16.92
CA TYR A 191 -10.57 15.28 17.79
C TYR A 191 -9.35 14.97 18.65
N ASP A 192 -9.60 14.76 19.93
CA ASP A 192 -8.61 14.32 20.91
C ASP A 192 -8.87 12.86 21.27
N GLU A 193 -7.93 11.99 20.93
CA GLU A 193 -8.03 10.54 21.14
C GLU A 193 -8.11 10.15 22.63
N VAL A 194 -7.51 10.94 23.52
CA VAL A 194 -7.49 10.67 24.95
C VAL A 194 -8.88 10.93 25.55
N THR A 195 -9.43 12.12 25.29
CA THR A 195 -10.72 12.52 25.85
C THR A 195 -11.92 12.02 25.04
N GLY A 196 -11.71 11.67 23.76
CA GLY A 196 -12.76 11.31 22.81
C GLY A 196 -13.65 12.50 22.41
N LYS A 197 -13.18 13.74 22.63
CA LYS A 197 -13.90 14.97 22.30
C LYS A 197 -13.33 15.61 21.04
N GLY A 198 -14.10 16.54 20.45
CA GLY A 198 -13.75 17.22 19.20
C GLY A 198 -14.44 16.61 17.99
N LEU A 199 -14.45 17.34 16.87
CA LEU A 199 -15.28 17.02 15.71
C LEU A 199 -14.47 16.35 14.58
N VAL A 200 -13.41 16.98 14.08
CA VAL A 200 -12.66 16.47 12.92
C VAL A 200 -11.50 15.61 13.38
N ARG A 201 -11.46 14.36 12.91
CA ARG A 201 -10.45 13.35 13.26
C ARG A 201 -9.32 13.29 12.23
N HIS A 202 -9.69 13.14 10.96
CA HIS A 202 -8.74 12.97 9.86
C HIS A 202 -9.26 13.64 8.59
N VAL A 203 -8.35 13.90 7.68
CA VAL A 203 -8.64 14.27 6.29
C VAL A 203 -8.05 13.19 5.39
N LEU A 204 -8.89 12.54 4.62
CA LEU A 204 -8.46 11.69 3.51
C LEU A 204 -8.41 12.54 2.25
N ILE A 205 -7.29 12.52 1.54
CA ILE A 205 -7.13 13.12 0.20
C ILE A 205 -6.78 12.01 -0.77
N ARG A 206 -7.44 12.01 -1.93
CA ARG A 206 -7.12 11.16 -3.08
C ARG A 206 -6.98 12.00 -4.34
N LYS A 207 -6.09 11.54 -5.23
CA LYS A 207 -5.87 12.13 -6.56
C LYS A 207 -5.89 11.04 -7.61
N GLY A 208 -6.66 11.22 -8.68
CA GLY A 208 -6.47 10.49 -9.93
C GLY A 208 -5.28 11.11 -10.68
N PHE A 209 -4.22 10.35 -10.89
CA PHE A 209 -2.98 10.89 -11.50
C PHE A 209 -3.15 11.17 -12.98
N THR A 210 -3.88 10.30 -13.68
CA THR A 210 -4.17 10.48 -15.11
C THR A 210 -5.31 11.47 -15.32
N SER A 211 -6.36 11.40 -14.50
CA SER A 211 -7.54 12.27 -14.64
C SER A 211 -7.35 13.69 -14.08
N GLY A 212 -6.42 13.86 -13.15
CA GLY A 212 -6.25 15.10 -12.37
C GLY A 212 -7.35 15.36 -11.34
N GLN A 213 -8.31 14.44 -11.17
CA GLN A 213 -9.42 14.57 -10.23
C GLN A 213 -8.97 14.47 -8.78
N LEU A 214 -9.54 15.31 -7.91
CA LEU A 214 -9.25 15.34 -6.48
C LEU A 214 -10.49 14.98 -5.66
N MET A 215 -10.28 14.20 -4.62
CA MET A 215 -11.28 13.84 -3.63
C MET A 215 -10.80 14.19 -2.22
N VAL A 216 -11.67 14.81 -1.45
CA VAL A 216 -11.47 15.08 -0.01
C VAL A 216 -12.59 14.42 0.78
N CYS A 217 -12.22 13.64 1.81
CA CYS A 217 -13.18 13.10 2.76
C CYS A 217 -12.72 13.45 4.18
N LEU A 218 -13.55 14.24 4.91
CA LEU A 218 -13.28 14.55 6.31
C LEU A 218 -13.87 13.45 7.19
N VAL A 219 -13.06 12.89 8.08
CA VAL A 219 -13.52 11.93 9.08
C VAL A 219 -13.96 12.69 10.32
N ILE A 220 -15.22 12.54 10.70
CA ILE A 220 -15.80 13.31 11.81
C ILE A 220 -16.32 12.41 12.94
N ASN A 221 -16.11 12.87 14.16
CA ASN A 221 -16.62 12.27 15.39
C ASN A 221 -18.03 12.79 15.66
N LYS A 222 -19.03 12.21 15.00
CA LYS A 222 -20.44 12.60 15.18
C LYS A 222 -21.29 11.35 15.39
N LYS A 223 -22.04 11.30 16.47
CA LYS A 223 -23.06 10.26 16.66
C LYS A 223 -24.31 10.67 15.86
N MET A 224 -24.78 9.78 15.01
CA MET A 224 -26.08 9.98 14.37
C MET A 224 -27.17 9.80 15.43
N THR A 225 -27.84 10.85 15.80
CA THR A 225 -29.11 10.76 16.52
C THR A 225 -30.17 10.26 15.53
N LYS A 226 -30.94 9.23 15.89
CA LYS A 226 -32.13 8.82 15.12
C LYS A 226 -32.96 10.06 14.83
N MET A 227 -33.36 10.22 13.57
CA MET A 227 -34.19 11.34 13.15
C MET A 227 -35.38 11.49 14.14
N SER A 228 -35.34 12.52 14.95
CA SER A 228 -36.53 12.92 15.74
C SER A 228 -37.50 13.55 14.75
N TYR A 229 -38.59 12.86 14.46
CA TYR A 229 -39.75 13.47 13.82
C TYR A 229 -40.30 14.50 14.79
N SER A 230 -40.03 15.76 14.52
CA SER A 230 -40.73 16.87 15.19
C SER A 230 -42.13 16.94 14.63
N THR A 231 -43.12 16.84 15.52
CA THR A 231 -44.57 17.00 15.22
C THR A 231 -44.95 18.42 14.85
N ALA A 232 -44.04 19.34 14.73
CA ALA A 232 -44.24 20.72 14.32
C ALA A 232 -43.51 21.00 13.00
N GLY A 233 -44.14 20.85 11.89
CA GLY A 233 -43.88 21.07 10.49
C GLY A 233 -42.81 22.07 9.98
N VAL A 234 -41.73 22.27 10.70
CA VAL A 234 -40.53 23.01 10.25
C VAL A 234 -39.40 22.04 10.09
N GLN A 235 -39.16 21.58 8.87
CA GLN A 235 -37.90 20.91 8.50
C GLN A 235 -36.77 21.90 8.70
N LYS A 236 -36.09 21.87 9.89
CA LYS A 236 -34.71 22.34 9.98
C LYS A 236 -33.88 21.38 9.14
N ASN A 237 -33.27 21.90 8.09
CA ASN A 237 -32.30 21.18 7.27
C ASN A 237 -31.20 20.61 8.17
N THR A 238 -31.35 19.32 8.57
CA THR A 238 -30.44 18.62 9.50
C THR A 238 -29.20 18.04 8.80
N ASN A 239 -28.89 18.49 7.58
CA ASN A 239 -27.80 17.97 6.75
C ASN A 239 -26.45 18.72 6.95
N GLU A 240 -26.32 19.56 7.99
CA GLU A 240 -25.07 20.22 8.26
C GLU A 240 -24.19 19.34 9.17
N PHE A 241 -23.12 18.79 8.60
CA PHE A 241 -22.15 17.95 9.31
C PHE A 241 -21.10 18.77 10.04
N LEU A 242 -20.79 19.95 9.52
CA LEU A 242 -19.76 20.87 9.97
C LEU A 242 -20.31 22.28 10.10
N PRO A 243 -19.92 23.08 11.12
CA PRO A 243 -20.34 24.48 11.24
C PRO A 243 -19.98 25.29 9.99
N ASN A 244 -20.94 26.06 9.44
CA ASN A 244 -20.73 26.86 8.22
C ASN A 244 -20.13 26.06 7.05
N GLN A 245 -20.57 24.82 6.87
CA GLN A 245 -20.09 23.85 5.87
C GLN A 245 -19.98 24.47 4.47
N GLY A 246 -20.90 25.33 4.07
CA GLY A 246 -20.89 26.00 2.77
C GLY A 246 -19.62 26.81 2.49
N GLU A 247 -19.00 27.42 3.52
CA GLU A 247 -17.73 28.14 3.35
C GLU A 247 -16.58 27.19 2.97
N LEU A 248 -16.51 26.02 3.62
CA LEU A 248 -15.51 25.02 3.31
C LEU A 248 -15.67 24.50 1.88
N LEU A 249 -16.91 24.13 1.51
CA LEU A 249 -17.22 23.60 0.18
C LEU A 249 -16.89 24.64 -0.92
N ALA A 250 -17.25 25.90 -0.73
CA ALA A 250 -16.95 26.97 -1.67
C ALA A 250 -15.43 27.25 -1.79
N ALA A 251 -14.66 27.03 -0.72
CA ALA A 251 -13.21 27.19 -0.74
C ALA A 251 -12.52 26.01 -1.44
N LEU A 252 -12.91 24.78 -1.11
CA LEU A 252 -12.36 23.56 -1.74
C LEU A 252 -12.69 23.49 -3.24
N ALA A 253 -13.92 23.85 -3.63
CA ALA A 253 -14.36 23.84 -5.03
C ALA A 253 -13.52 24.77 -5.96
N LYS A 254 -12.78 25.72 -5.42
CA LYS A 254 -11.86 26.58 -6.18
C LYS A 254 -10.53 25.92 -6.51
N ILE A 255 -10.20 24.82 -5.85
CA ILE A 255 -8.96 24.09 -6.10
C ILE A 255 -9.11 23.35 -7.42
N GLN A 256 -8.16 23.54 -8.34
CA GLN A 256 -8.20 22.89 -9.64
C GLN A 256 -8.19 21.37 -9.49
N GLY A 257 -9.08 20.69 -10.20
CA GLY A 257 -9.26 19.23 -10.13
C GLY A 257 -10.18 18.76 -9.01
N MET A 258 -10.65 19.64 -8.10
CA MET A 258 -11.59 19.22 -7.04
C MET A 258 -12.88 18.67 -7.65
N THR A 259 -13.15 17.40 -7.39
CA THR A 259 -14.27 16.66 -7.99
C THR A 259 -15.24 16.15 -6.93
N SER A 260 -14.74 15.77 -5.74
CA SER A 260 -15.51 15.13 -4.69
C SER A 260 -15.15 15.68 -3.31
N VAL A 261 -16.17 16.10 -2.55
CA VAL A 261 -16.01 16.43 -1.12
C VAL A 261 -17.07 15.68 -0.32
N SER A 262 -16.64 14.92 0.66
CA SER A 262 -17.49 14.07 1.48
C SER A 262 -17.11 14.09 2.96
N VAL A 263 -17.97 13.52 3.81
CA VAL A 263 -17.65 13.20 5.20
C VAL A 263 -17.83 11.72 5.45
N SER A 264 -16.95 11.19 6.28
CA SER A 264 -17.05 9.86 6.87
C SER A 264 -17.37 9.99 8.36
N ILE A 265 -18.43 9.33 8.81
CA ILE A 265 -18.81 9.36 10.21
C ILE A 265 -18.14 8.22 10.95
N ASN A 266 -17.26 8.57 11.91
CA ASN A 266 -16.61 7.61 12.79
C ASN A 266 -16.54 8.14 14.23
N ALA A 267 -17.48 7.68 15.06
CA ALA A 267 -17.54 8.00 16.49
C ALA A 267 -16.91 6.91 17.37
N GLU A 268 -16.37 5.84 16.77
CA GLU A 268 -15.81 4.71 17.49
C GLU A 268 -14.39 5.03 17.99
N LYS A 269 -14.06 4.54 19.19
CA LYS A 269 -12.71 4.63 19.77
C LYS A 269 -11.85 3.45 19.33
N THR A 270 -11.56 3.38 18.03
CA THR A 270 -10.74 2.31 17.42
C THR A 270 -9.63 2.91 16.56
N ASN A 271 -8.69 2.09 16.16
CA ASN A 271 -7.62 2.48 15.20
C ASN A 271 -8.12 2.57 13.75
N VAL A 272 -9.38 2.19 13.49
CA VAL A 272 -9.99 2.33 12.16
C VAL A 272 -10.27 3.81 11.91
N ILE A 273 -9.67 4.36 10.86
CA ILE A 273 -9.78 5.79 10.53
C ILE A 273 -11.15 6.09 9.91
N MET A 274 -11.52 5.36 8.85
CA MET A 274 -12.77 5.59 8.12
C MET A 274 -13.95 4.90 8.80
N GLY A 275 -15.07 5.60 8.89
CA GLY A 275 -16.35 4.98 9.22
C GLY A 275 -16.99 4.32 8.00
N THR A 276 -18.03 3.52 8.24
CA THR A 276 -18.77 2.82 7.18
C THR A 276 -19.78 3.72 6.45
N MET A 277 -20.22 4.83 7.08
CA MET A 277 -21.15 5.78 6.50
C MET A 277 -20.41 6.96 5.87
N ILE A 278 -20.57 7.11 4.56
CA ILE A 278 -20.04 8.22 3.76
C ILE A 278 -21.20 9.08 3.26
N HIS A 279 -21.11 10.39 3.46
CA HIS A 279 -22.06 11.35 2.93
C HIS A 279 -21.36 12.29 1.96
N ASN A 280 -21.79 12.30 0.70
CA ASN A 280 -21.31 13.26 -0.28
C ASN A 280 -21.88 14.65 0.05
N LEU A 281 -20.99 15.66 0.12
CA LEU A 281 -21.34 17.03 0.44
C LEU A 281 -21.35 17.94 -0.78
N TRP A 282 -20.47 17.64 -1.76
CA TRP A 282 -20.34 18.43 -2.98
C TRP A 282 -19.67 17.61 -4.08
N GLY A 283 -20.08 17.87 -5.32
CA GLY A 283 -19.55 17.21 -6.50
C GLY A 283 -19.95 15.72 -6.58
N GLU A 284 -19.09 14.94 -7.22
CA GLU A 284 -19.30 13.51 -7.43
C GLU A 284 -19.02 12.69 -6.15
N SER A 285 -19.63 11.51 -6.03
CA SER A 285 -19.36 10.60 -4.91
C SER A 285 -18.04 9.84 -5.03
N THR A 286 -17.43 9.85 -6.22
CA THR A 286 -16.22 9.13 -6.59
C THR A 286 -15.34 9.99 -7.49
N ILE A 287 -14.08 9.60 -7.62
CA ILE A 287 -13.19 10.07 -8.69
C ILE A 287 -12.84 8.92 -9.62
N GLU A 288 -12.30 9.23 -10.77
CA GLU A 288 -11.80 8.24 -11.73
C GLU A 288 -10.29 8.37 -11.86
N ASP A 289 -9.64 7.25 -12.16
CA ASP A 289 -8.25 7.23 -12.58
C ASP A 289 -8.04 6.14 -13.62
N THR A 290 -7.06 6.36 -14.51
CA THR A 290 -6.73 5.42 -15.58
C THR A 290 -5.30 4.92 -15.37
N ILE A 291 -5.11 3.60 -15.44
CA ILE A 291 -3.82 2.94 -15.43
C ILE A 291 -3.59 2.24 -16.77
N HIS A 292 -2.36 2.29 -17.25
CA HIS A 292 -1.99 1.83 -18.59
C HIS A 292 -1.21 0.52 -18.50
N VAL A 293 -1.38 -0.33 -19.52
CA VAL A 293 -0.56 -1.52 -19.68
C VAL A 293 0.79 -1.12 -20.27
N ARG A 294 1.87 -1.66 -19.68
CA ARG A 294 3.24 -1.39 -20.13
C ARG A 294 3.91 -2.63 -20.71
N ASP A 295 4.77 -2.42 -21.68
CA ASP A 295 5.62 -3.47 -22.23
C ASP A 295 6.86 -3.65 -21.33
N MET A 296 6.82 -4.65 -20.45
CA MET A 296 7.87 -4.90 -19.46
C MET A 296 9.14 -5.52 -20.04
N GLN A 297 9.13 -5.90 -21.31
CA GLN A 297 10.29 -6.47 -22.03
C GLN A 297 11.14 -5.39 -22.71
N LYS A 298 10.59 -4.19 -22.89
CA LYS A 298 11.31 -3.06 -23.49
C LYS A 298 11.93 -2.14 -22.44
N GLU A 299 13.00 -1.48 -22.84
CA GLU A 299 13.63 -0.44 -22.03
C GLU A 299 12.63 0.69 -21.72
N ASN A 300 12.69 1.23 -20.50
CA ASN A 300 11.79 2.26 -19.97
C ASN A 300 10.29 1.91 -19.94
N TYR A 301 9.93 0.64 -20.17
CA TYR A 301 8.57 0.12 -20.04
C TYR A 301 7.50 1.01 -20.70
N PRO A 302 7.54 1.17 -22.04
CA PRO A 302 6.62 2.04 -22.77
C PRO A 302 5.17 1.53 -22.67
N TYR A 303 4.21 2.42 -22.89
CA TYR A 303 2.80 2.06 -22.99
C TYR A 303 2.52 1.16 -24.20
N THR A 304 1.64 0.17 -24.03
CA THR A 304 1.18 -0.70 -25.14
C THR A 304 0.03 -0.10 -25.96
N GLY A 305 -0.65 0.90 -25.41
CA GLY A 305 -1.88 1.48 -25.92
C GLY A 305 -3.13 1.02 -25.17
N ASP A 306 -3.04 -0.09 -24.42
CA ASP A 306 -4.16 -0.58 -23.58
C ASP A 306 -4.20 0.20 -22.26
N ALA A 307 -5.41 0.54 -21.82
CA ALA A 307 -5.62 1.28 -20.57
C ALA A 307 -6.96 0.87 -19.94
N LEU A 308 -7.02 0.98 -18.61
CA LEU A 308 -8.18 0.65 -17.79
C LEU A 308 -8.54 1.80 -16.87
N THR A 309 -9.80 2.21 -16.87
CA THR A 309 -10.32 3.28 -16.01
C THR A 309 -11.07 2.70 -14.84
N PHE A 310 -10.71 3.14 -13.64
CA PHE A 310 -11.28 2.71 -12.37
C PHE A 310 -12.03 3.84 -11.69
N LYS A 311 -13.18 3.49 -11.10
CA LYS A 311 -13.94 4.37 -10.24
C LYS A 311 -13.48 4.17 -8.79
N ILE A 312 -13.17 5.25 -8.11
CA ILE A 312 -12.54 5.24 -6.80
C ILE A 312 -13.42 6.00 -5.81
N SER A 313 -13.95 5.29 -4.81
CA SER A 313 -14.68 5.88 -3.68
C SER A 313 -13.73 6.22 -2.52
N PRO A 314 -14.19 6.93 -1.47
CA PRO A 314 -13.38 7.13 -0.27
C PRO A 314 -12.91 5.82 0.38
N LEU A 315 -13.70 4.75 0.28
CA LEU A 315 -13.43 3.45 0.91
C LEU A 315 -12.71 2.44 0.00
N SER A 316 -12.74 2.62 -1.34
CA SER A 316 -12.11 1.68 -2.27
C SER A 316 -10.63 1.48 -1.96
N PHE A 317 -10.17 0.22 -2.01
CA PHE A 317 -8.75 -0.04 -2.09
C PHE A 317 -8.27 0.30 -3.51
N TYR A 318 -7.24 1.10 -3.61
CA TYR A 318 -6.55 1.44 -4.86
C TYR A 318 -5.10 1.70 -4.54
N GLN A 319 -4.19 1.13 -5.29
CA GLN A 319 -2.75 1.20 -5.06
C GLN A 319 -2.27 2.66 -4.99
N VAL A 320 -1.38 2.95 -4.03
CA VAL A 320 -1.03 4.33 -3.69
C VAL A 320 -0.05 5.01 -4.65
N ASN A 321 0.55 4.26 -5.55
CA ASN A 321 1.49 4.76 -6.56
C ASN A 321 1.05 4.27 -7.95
N PRO A 322 0.24 5.03 -8.68
CA PRO A 322 -0.33 4.60 -9.96
C PRO A 322 0.73 4.24 -11.00
N VAL A 323 1.79 5.02 -11.12
CA VAL A 323 2.87 4.80 -12.11
C VAL A 323 3.57 3.45 -11.88
N GLN A 324 3.90 3.13 -10.63
CA GLN A 324 4.51 1.84 -10.31
C GLN A 324 3.49 0.70 -10.35
N THR A 325 2.21 0.98 -10.09
CA THR A 325 1.12 0.00 -10.23
C THR A 325 0.98 -0.47 -11.68
N GLU A 326 1.11 0.43 -12.64
CA GLU A 326 1.16 0.07 -14.06
C GLU A 326 2.27 -0.96 -14.34
N LYS A 327 3.48 -0.70 -13.81
CA LYS A 327 4.63 -1.60 -13.98
C LYS A 327 4.42 -2.92 -13.22
N LEU A 328 3.90 -2.87 -11.99
CA LEU A 328 3.64 -4.05 -11.16
C LEU A 328 2.63 -5.01 -11.82
N TYR A 329 1.50 -4.47 -12.27
CA TYR A 329 0.45 -5.28 -12.87
C TYR A 329 0.81 -5.74 -14.28
N SER A 330 1.54 -4.94 -15.05
CA SER A 330 2.08 -5.35 -16.35
C SER A 330 3.13 -6.44 -16.21
N LEU A 331 3.93 -6.43 -15.14
CA LEU A 331 4.86 -7.51 -14.81
C LEU A 331 4.11 -8.81 -14.43
N ALA A 332 3.03 -8.69 -13.64
CA ALA A 332 2.19 -9.84 -13.33
C ALA A 332 1.54 -10.43 -14.59
N LEU A 333 1.06 -9.58 -15.50
CA LEU A 333 0.53 -9.98 -16.81
C LEU A 333 1.59 -10.68 -17.67
N GLU A 334 2.83 -10.14 -17.74
CA GLU A 334 3.95 -10.78 -18.46
C GLU A 334 4.24 -12.18 -17.88
N TYR A 335 4.31 -12.27 -16.53
CA TYR A 335 4.60 -13.55 -15.88
C TYR A 335 3.48 -14.57 -16.00
N ALA A 336 2.23 -14.12 -16.10
CA ALA A 336 1.09 -15.00 -16.38
C ALA A 336 1.22 -15.66 -17.77
N GLY A 337 1.92 -15.04 -18.73
CA GLY A 337 2.26 -15.62 -20.02
C GLY A 337 1.04 -16.06 -20.84
N LEU A 338 -0.01 -15.23 -20.86
CA LEU A 338 -1.32 -15.55 -21.43
C LEU A 338 -1.31 -15.47 -22.97
N THR A 339 -2.01 -16.42 -23.61
CA THR A 339 -2.12 -16.56 -25.07
C THR A 339 -3.55 -16.38 -25.60
N GLY A 340 -4.52 -16.10 -24.72
CA GLY A 340 -5.95 -16.01 -25.04
C GLY A 340 -6.71 -17.33 -24.88
N LYS A 341 -6.07 -18.38 -24.38
CA LYS A 341 -6.67 -19.71 -24.19
C LYS A 341 -6.91 -20.05 -22.72
N GLU A 342 -6.22 -19.36 -21.82
CA GLU A 342 -6.13 -19.70 -20.41
C GLU A 342 -7.33 -19.20 -19.62
N THR A 343 -7.76 -20.01 -18.64
CA THR A 343 -8.62 -19.63 -17.53
C THR A 343 -7.76 -19.23 -16.35
N VAL A 344 -7.89 -17.97 -15.94
CA VAL A 344 -7.09 -17.37 -14.87
C VAL A 344 -7.94 -17.12 -13.63
N TRP A 345 -7.43 -17.46 -12.46
CA TRP A 345 -8.03 -17.08 -11.19
C TRP A 345 -7.18 -16.04 -10.49
N ASP A 346 -7.82 -14.95 -10.10
CA ASP A 346 -7.25 -13.87 -9.28
C ASP A 346 -7.82 -13.99 -7.86
N LEU A 347 -7.01 -14.52 -6.97
CA LEU A 347 -7.38 -14.70 -5.57
C LEU A 347 -6.99 -13.44 -4.79
N TYR A 348 -7.90 -12.86 -4.04
CA TYR A 348 -7.81 -11.53 -3.40
C TYR A 348 -7.96 -10.38 -4.40
N CYS A 349 -8.91 -10.48 -5.34
CA CYS A 349 -9.01 -9.56 -6.48
C CYS A 349 -9.39 -8.10 -6.13
N GLY A 350 -9.88 -7.83 -4.92
CA GLY A 350 -10.33 -6.50 -4.51
C GLY A 350 -11.38 -5.93 -5.47
N ILE A 351 -11.14 -4.72 -5.98
CA ILE A 351 -12.01 -4.06 -6.97
C ILE A 351 -11.72 -4.52 -8.42
N GLY A 352 -11.02 -5.65 -8.60
CA GLY A 352 -10.75 -6.28 -9.88
C GLY A 352 -9.57 -5.69 -10.66
N THR A 353 -8.66 -4.95 -10.04
CA THR A 353 -7.59 -4.25 -10.77
C THR A 353 -6.67 -5.21 -11.54
N ILE A 354 -6.11 -6.23 -10.88
CA ILE A 354 -5.27 -7.24 -11.56
C ILE A 354 -6.12 -8.08 -12.52
N SER A 355 -7.30 -8.52 -12.07
CA SER A 355 -8.22 -9.31 -12.89
C SER A 355 -8.47 -8.68 -14.26
N LEU A 356 -8.74 -7.36 -14.30
CA LEU A 356 -9.04 -6.65 -15.55
C LEU A 356 -7.79 -6.47 -16.43
N PHE A 357 -6.60 -6.34 -15.84
CA PHE A 357 -5.33 -6.38 -16.61
C PHE A 357 -5.15 -7.72 -17.31
N LEU A 358 -5.44 -8.82 -16.63
CA LEU A 358 -5.32 -10.17 -17.16
C LEU A 358 -6.37 -10.46 -18.23
N ALA A 359 -7.59 -9.91 -18.09
CA ALA A 359 -8.72 -10.18 -18.98
C ALA A 359 -8.44 -9.83 -20.44
N GLY A 360 -7.62 -8.81 -20.70
CA GLY A 360 -7.21 -8.42 -22.06
C GLY A 360 -6.40 -9.49 -22.83
N LYS A 361 -5.86 -10.50 -22.12
CA LYS A 361 -5.02 -11.56 -22.70
C LYS A 361 -5.49 -12.98 -22.33
N ALA A 362 -6.49 -13.13 -21.47
CA ALA A 362 -7.03 -14.41 -21.03
C ALA A 362 -8.27 -14.81 -21.83
N LYS A 363 -8.59 -16.12 -21.90
CA LYS A 363 -9.89 -16.61 -22.33
C LYS A 363 -10.98 -16.23 -21.33
N LYS A 364 -10.71 -16.44 -20.04
CA LYS A 364 -11.59 -16.13 -18.92
C LYS A 364 -10.79 -15.76 -17.69
N VAL A 365 -11.28 -14.79 -16.93
CA VAL A 365 -10.74 -14.44 -15.62
C VAL A 365 -11.82 -14.61 -14.56
N CYS A 366 -11.47 -15.26 -13.45
CA CYS A 366 -12.33 -15.44 -12.28
C CYS A 366 -11.69 -14.76 -11.08
N GLY A 367 -12.30 -13.68 -10.58
CA GLY A 367 -11.83 -12.94 -9.39
C GLY A 367 -12.58 -13.37 -8.13
N VAL A 368 -11.86 -13.57 -7.02
CA VAL A 368 -12.44 -13.91 -5.71
C VAL A 368 -12.03 -12.87 -4.67
N GLU A 369 -13.00 -12.39 -3.91
CA GLU A 369 -12.79 -11.43 -2.82
C GLU A 369 -13.84 -11.65 -1.73
N ILE A 370 -13.41 -11.55 -0.47
CA ILE A 370 -14.31 -11.77 0.68
C ILE A 370 -15.26 -10.59 0.94
N ILE A 371 -14.91 -9.40 0.45
CA ILE A 371 -15.66 -8.16 0.69
C ILE A 371 -16.71 -7.95 -0.42
N PRO A 372 -18.03 -8.10 -0.13
CA PRO A 372 -19.07 -7.97 -1.16
C PRO A 372 -19.02 -6.65 -1.93
N GLN A 373 -18.80 -5.53 -1.25
CA GLN A 373 -18.74 -4.21 -1.88
C GLN A 373 -17.59 -4.11 -2.89
N ALA A 374 -16.44 -4.73 -2.62
CA ALA A 374 -15.32 -4.75 -3.55
C ALA A 374 -15.66 -5.54 -4.82
N ILE A 375 -16.42 -6.63 -4.70
CA ILE A 375 -16.93 -7.40 -5.85
C ILE A 375 -17.93 -6.60 -6.69
N ASP A 376 -18.80 -5.82 -6.05
CA ASP A 376 -19.73 -4.94 -6.77
C ASP A 376 -18.94 -3.85 -7.54
N ASP A 377 -17.93 -3.26 -6.92
CA ASP A 377 -17.01 -2.32 -7.57
C ASP A 377 -16.24 -2.99 -8.73
N ALA A 378 -15.79 -4.26 -8.58
CA ALA A 378 -15.10 -5.01 -9.62
C ALA A 378 -15.99 -5.26 -10.85
N ARG A 379 -17.25 -5.63 -10.63
CA ARG A 379 -18.25 -5.82 -11.71
C ARG A 379 -18.54 -4.50 -12.43
N GLU A 380 -18.65 -3.40 -11.70
CA GLU A 380 -18.83 -2.06 -12.28
C GLU A 380 -17.62 -1.65 -13.11
N ASN A 381 -16.40 -1.89 -12.60
CA ASN A 381 -15.15 -1.62 -13.32
C ASN A 381 -15.01 -2.47 -14.59
N ALA A 382 -15.38 -3.77 -14.56
CA ALA A 382 -15.41 -4.60 -15.74
C ALA A 382 -16.36 -4.05 -16.82
N LYS A 383 -17.58 -3.70 -16.43
CA LYS A 383 -18.58 -3.10 -17.33
C LYS A 383 -18.09 -1.77 -17.91
N ARG A 384 -17.46 -0.92 -17.10
CA ARG A 384 -16.90 0.38 -17.52
C ARG A 384 -15.83 0.22 -18.60
N ASN A 385 -15.02 -0.82 -18.50
CA ASN A 385 -13.94 -1.11 -19.43
C ASN A 385 -14.36 -2.07 -20.56
N HIS A 386 -15.66 -2.36 -20.71
CA HIS A 386 -16.21 -3.27 -21.73
C HIS A 386 -15.58 -4.67 -21.70
N ILE A 387 -15.25 -5.16 -20.49
CA ILE A 387 -14.67 -6.50 -20.28
C ILE A 387 -15.80 -7.45 -19.93
N GLU A 388 -16.03 -8.45 -20.80
CA GLU A 388 -17.11 -9.42 -20.68
C GLU A 388 -16.62 -10.82 -20.25
N ASN A 389 -15.30 -11.07 -20.31
CA ASN A 389 -14.69 -12.36 -19.96
C ASN A 389 -14.16 -12.42 -18.53
N ALA A 390 -14.55 -11.47 -17.66
CA ALA A 390 -14.22 -11.46 -16.24
C ALA A 390 -15.48 -11.73 -15.40
N GLU A 391 -15.38 -12.70 -14.48
CA GLU A 391 -16.45 -13.07 -13.55
C GLU A 391 -15.95 -12.93 -12.10
N PHE A 392 -16.81 -12.42 -11.20
CA PHE A 392 -16.38 -12.09 -9.83
C PHE A 392 -17.27 -12.74 -8.78
N PHE A 393 -16.63 -13.37 -7.78
CA PHE A 393 -17.25 -14.16 -6.73
C PHE A 393 -16.97 -13.59 -5.34
N VAL A 394 -18.01 -13.51 -4.50
CA VAL A 394 -17.88 -13.16 -3.09
C VAL A 394 -17.62 -14.43 -2.30
N GLY A 395 -16.52 -14.48 -1.59
CA GLY A 395 -16.20 -15.62 -0.72
C GLY A 395 -14.71 -15.76 -0.49
N LYS A 396 -14.34 -16.84 0.18
CA LYS A 396 -12.95 -17.21 0.36
C LYS A 396 -12.47 -18.07 -0.82
N ALA A 397 -11.23 -17.87 -1.24
CA ALA A 397 -10.64 -18.57 -2.37
C ALA A 397 -10.69 -20.09 -2.20
N GLU A 398 -10.40 -20.58 -0.99
CA GLU A 398 -10.37 -21.99 -0.62
C GLU A 398 -11.76 -22.67 -0.60
N GLU A 399 -12.84 -21.89 -0.64
CA GLU A 399 -14.22 -22.36 -0.72
C GLU A 399 -14.74 -22.24 -2.17
N VAL A 400 -14.60 -21.05 -2.76
CA VAL A 400 -15.17 -20.70 -4.07
C VAL A 400 -14.52 -21.48 -5.20
N LEU A 401 -13.19 -21.56 -5.23
CA LEU A 401 -12.45 -22.18 -6.32
C LEU A 401 -12.75 -23.70 -6.44
N PRO A 402 -12.70 -24.51 -5.39
CA PRO A 402 -13.08 -25.92 -5.49
C PRO A 402 -14.55 -26.12 -5.88
N GLU A 403 -15.47 -25.37 -5.27
CA GLU A 403 -16.91 -25.48 -5.57
C GLU A 403 -17.22 -25.20 -7.04
N PHE A 404 -16.54 -24.21 -7.63
CA PHE A 404 -16.68 -23.87 -9.04
C PHE A 404 -16.33 -25.07 -9.93
N TYR A 405 -15.18 -25.70 -9.70
CA TYR A 405 -14.73 -26.83 -10.51
C TYR A 405 -15.53 -28.12 -10.21
N GLU A 406 -15.96 -28.35 -8.98
CA GLU A 406 -16.84 -29.46 -8.64
C GLU A 406 -18.21 -29.38 -9.36
N LYS A 407 -18.75 -28.18 -9.52
CA LYS A 407 -19.98 -27.96 -10.30
C LYS A 407 -19.73 -28.19 -11.78
N ALA A 408 -18.65 -27.60 -12.33
CA ALA A 408 -18.32 -27.74 -13.73
C ALA A 408 -18.07 -29.20 -14.13
N MET A 409 -17.40 -29.99 -13.28
CA MET A 409 -17.18 -31.42 -13.51
C MET A 409 -18.48 -32.26 -13.53
N LYS A 410 -19.52 -31.86 -12.77
CA LYS A 410 -20.82 -32.53 -12.79
C LYS A 410 -21.60 -32.26 -14.07
N GLU A 411 -21.32 -31.17 -14.77
CA GLU A 411 -21.99 -30.74 -16.00
C GLU A 411 -21.28 -31.21 -17.27
N VAL A 412 -20.00 -31.62 -17.16
CA VAL A 412 -19.17 -32.10 -18.28
C VAL A 412 -18.99 -33.62 -18.15
N SER A 413 -19.43 -34.36 -19.15
CA SER A 413 -19.32 -35.83 -19.20
C SER A 413 -17.93 -36.35 -19.62
N SER A 414 -16.85 -35.59 -19.42
CA SER A 414 -15.48 -35.98 -19.76
C SER A 414 -14.68 -36.34 -18.52
N ASP A 415 -13.82 -37.35 -18.61
CA ASP A 415 -12.86 -37.75 -17.58
C ASP A 415 -11.70 -36.71 -17.40
N GLU A 416 -11.76 -35.62 -18.14
CA GLU A 416 -10.74 -34.56 -18.12
C GLU A 416 -10.95 -33.67 -16.88
N MET A 417 -9.98 -33.66 -15.97
CA MET A 417 -10.05 -32.85 -14.76
C MET A 417 -9.95 -31.37 -15.14
N LEU A 418 -11.03 -30.64 -14.95
CA LEU A 418 -11.03 -29.19 -15.15
C LEU A 418 -10.25 -28.55 -14.00
N HIS A 419 -9.28 -27.71 -14.33
CA HIS A 419 -8.46 -26.96 -13.38
C HIS A 419 -8.11 -25.57 -13.94
N PRO A 420 -7.70 -24.59 -13.09
CA PRO A 420 -7.21 -23.31 -13.59
C PRO A 420 -5.88 -23.50 -14.33
N ASP A 421 -5.67 -22.77 -15.43
CA ASP A 421 -4.38 -22.75 -16.10
C ASP A 421 -3.37 -21.89 -15.33
N VAL A 422 -3.85 -20.76 -14.82
CA VAL A 422 -3.03 -19.79 -14.07
C VAL A 422 -3.78 -19.32 -12.83
N ILE A 423 -3.07 -19.23 -11.72
CA ILE A 423 -3.54 -18.54 -10.50
C ILE A 423 -2.66 -17.32 -10.27
N VAL A 424 -3.28 -16.16 -10.04
CA VAL A 424 -2.61 -14.93 -9.58
C VAL A 424 -3.07 -14.64 -8.17
N VAL A 425 -2.15 -14.28 -7.28
CA VAL A 425 -2.47 -13.91 -5.89
C VAL A 425 -1.78 -12.60 -5.51
N ASP A 426 -2.50 -11.72 -4.81
CA ASP A 426 -1.98 -10.51 -4.16
C ASP A 426 -2.52 -10.45 -2.71
N PRO A 427 -2.05 -11.33 -1.82
CA PRO A 427 -2.59 -11.45 -0.47
C PRO A 427 -2.17 -10.27 0.42
N PRO A 428 -2.86 -10.07 1.56
CA PRO A 428 -2.44 -9.10 2.56
C PRO A 428 -1.05 -9.44 3.13
N ARG A 429 -0.44 -8.51 3.91
CA ARG A 429 0.91 -8.65 4.49
C ARG A 429 1.20 -9.96 5.22
N LYS A 430 0.18 -10.63 5.74
CA LYS A 430 0.34 -11.94 6.41
C LYS A 430 0.60 -13.11 5.44
N GLY A 431 0.53 -12.88 4.14
CA GLY A 431 0.59 -13.89 3.09
C GLY A 431 -0.71 -14.67 2.96
N CYS A 432 -0.69 -15.74 2.17
CA CYS A 432 -1.78 -16.70 2.08
C CYS A 432 -1.86 -17.52 3.37
N ASP A 433 -3.07 -17.95 3.74
CA ASP A 433 -3.25 -18.95 4.79
C ASP A 433 -3.07 -20.37 4.22
N ASP A 434 -2.96 -21.33 5.14
CA ASP A 434 -2.71 -22.74 4.77
C ASP A 434 -3.83 -23.33 3.90
N ALA A 435 -5.08 -22.88 4.09
CA ALA A 435 -6.21 -23.38 3.31
C ALA A 435 -6.13 -22.91 1.85
N CYS A 436 -5.76 -21.66 1.64
CA CYS A 436 -5.54 -21.09 0.30
C CYS A 436 -4.34 -21.77 -0.40
N LEU A 437 -3.19 -21.93 0.30
CA LEU A 437 -2.00 -22.62 -0.25
C LEU A 437 -2.32 -24.06 -0.62
N ASN A 438 -2.99 -24.81 0.24
CA ASN A 438 -3.41 -26.20 -0.03
C ASN A 438 -4.40 -26.28 -1.19
N THR A 439 -5.26 -25.28 -1.36
CA THR A 439 -6.17 -25.22 -2.50
C THR A 439 -5.41 -25.02 -3.81
N MET A 440 -4.43 -24.09 -3.86
CA MET A 440 -3.56 -23.94 -5.03
C MET A 440 -2.80 -25.23 -5.37
N LEU A 441 -2.25 -25.94 -4.37
CA LEU A 441 -1.57 -27.21 -4.55
C LEU A 441 -2.49 -28.31 -5.07
N ARG A 442 -3.73 -28.37 -4.59
CA ARG A 442 -4.75 -29.35 -5.04
C ARG A 442 -5.21 -29.06 -6.45
N MET A 443 -5.39 -27.79 -6.82
CA MET A 443 -5.88 -27.38 -8.13
C MET A 443 -4.79 -27.46 -9.22
N GLN A 444 -3.53 -27.51 -8.85
CA GLN A 444 -2.36 -27.70 -9.73
C GLN A 444 -2.36 -26.83 -10.98
N PRO A 445 -2.54 -25.48 -10.89
CA PRO A 445 -2.39 -24.63 -12.07
C PRO A 445 -0.99 -24.81 -12.67
N GLU A 446 -0.89 -24.68 -13.99
CA GLU A 446 0.41 -24.74 -14.67
C GLU A 446 1.37 -23.65 -14.13
N ARG A 447 0.82 -22.46 -13.85
CA ARG A 447 1.58 -21.30 -13.37
C ARG A 447 0.89 -20.64 -12.19
N ILE A 448 1.70 -20.16 -11.23
CA ILE A 448 1.26 -19.26 -10.17
C ILE A 448 2.07 -17.97 -10.29
N VAL A 449 1.38 -16.83 -10.34
CA VAL A 449 1.99 -15.50 -10.22
C VAL A 449 1.68 -14.96 -8.85
N TYR A 450 2.70 -14.83 -8.01
CA TYR A 450 2.56 -14.36 -6.64
C TYR A 450 3.05 -12.91 -6.55
N VAL A 451 2.14 -11.98 -6.29
CA VAL A 451 2.44 -10.57 -5.95
C VAL A 451 2.45 -10.45 -4.43
N SER A 452 3.42 -9.74 -3.85
CA SER A 452 3.52 -9.60 -2.40
C SER A 452 4.20 -8.31 -1.95
N CYS A 453 3.58 -7.63 -0.99
CA CYS A 453 4.15 -6.47 -0.29
C CYS A 453 5.04 -6.83 0.92
N ASP A 454 5.17 -8.12 1.26
CA ASP A 454 6.03 -8.62 2.34
C ASP A 454 6.83 -9.84 1.91
N SER A 455 8.12 -9.63 1.62
CA SER A 455 9.00 -10.68 1.13
C SER A 455 9.32 -11.78 2.16
N ALA A 456 9.05 -11.56 3.47
CA ALA A 456 9.25 -12.59 4.48
C ALA A 456 8.11 -13.62 4.46
N THR A 457 6.86 -13.17 4.40
CA THR A 457 5.70 -14.07 4.24
C THR A 457 5.69 -14.72 2.87
N LEU A 458 6.08 -13.99 1.83
CA LEU A 458 6.29 -14.54 0.49
C LEU A 458 7.26 -15.74 0.53
N ALA A 459 8.43 -15.58 1.16
CA ALA A 459 9.45 -16.64 1.23
C ALA A 459 8.91 -17.92 1.91
N ARG A 460 8.10 -17.78 2.96
CA ARG A 460 7.40 -18.88 3.63
C ARG A 460 6.44 -19.58 2.68
N ASP A 461 5.60 -18.83 1.99
CA ASP A 461 4.54 -19.38 1.12
C ASP A 461 5.14 -20.07 -0.11
N LEU A 462 6.19 -19.46 -0.70
CA LEU A 462 6.92 -20.08 -1.83
C LEU A 462 7.56 -21.41 -1.44
N LYS A 463 8.07 -21.53 -0.20
CA LYS A 463 8.63 -22.80 0.28
C LYS A 463 7.57 -23.90 0.30
N ILE A 464 6.36 -23.60 0.78
CA ILE A 464 5.25 -24.56 0.82
C ILE A 464 4.85 -24.97 -0.60
N LEU A 465 4.73 -24.02 -1.52
CA LEU A 465 4.40 -24.29 -2.91
C LEU A 465 5.49 -25.11 -3.61
N CYS A 466 6.77 -24.83 -3.36
CA CYS A 466 7.88 -25.62 -3.91
C CYS A 466 7.91 -27.05 -3.34
N ASP A 467 7.64 -27.23 -2.05
CA ASP A 467 7.51 -28.58 -1.46
C ASP A 467 6.32 -29.35 -2.07
N GLY A 468 5.34 -28.63 -2.63
CA GLY A 468 4.18 -29.13 -3.35
C GLY A 468 4.37 -29.41 -4.85
N GLY A 469 5.59 -29.22 -5.40
CA GLY A 469 5.93 -29.56 -6.78
C GLY A 469 6.05 -28.36 -7.74
N TYR A 470 6.07 -27.13 -7.21
CA TYR A 470 6.35 -25.93 -8.01
C TYR A 470 7.83 -25.57 -7.96
N GLU A 471 8.29 -24.87 -9.00
CA GLU A 471 9.61 -24.25 -9.04
C GLU A 471 9.48 -22.73 -9.27
N ILE A 472 10.33 -21.98 -8.59
CA ILE A 472 10.49 -20.55 -8.87
C ILE A 472 11.18 -20.40 -10.23
N ARG A 473 10.59 -19.64 -11.14
CA ARG A 473 11.16 -19.36 -12.47
C ARG A 473 11.73 -17.95 -12.55
N LYS A 474 11.04 -16.97 -11.98
CA LYS A 474 11.47 -15.57 -11.97
C LYS A 474 11.08 -14.92 -10.66
N VAL A 475 11.93 -14.03 -10.16
CA VAL A 475 11.67 -13.15 -9.01
C VAL A 475 12.04 -11.74 -9.42
N ARG A 476 11.16 -10.77 -9.21
CA ARG A 476 11.45 -9.37 -9.49
C ARG A 476 10.83 -8.45 -8.44
N GLY A 477 11.65 -7.54 -7.89
CA GLY A 477 11.15 -6.47 -7.03
C GLY A 477 10.57 -5.32 -7.83
N VAL A 478 9.57 -4.63 -7.26
CA VAL A 478 9.05 -3.35 -7.77
C VAL A 478 9.02 -2.35 -6.62
N ASP A 479 9.69 -1.21 -6.80
CA ASP A 479 9.69 -0.15 -5.78
C ASP A 479 8.40 0.66 -5.83
N GLN A 480 7.34 0.13 -5.21
CA GLN A 480 6.04 0.78 -5.06
C GLN A 480 6.07 1.93 -4.03
N PHE A 481 7.02 1.88 -3.09
CA PHE A 481 7.04 2.73 -1.90
C PHE A 481 8.42 3.39 -1.70
N GLY A 482 8.81 4.28 -2.60
CA GLY A 482 10.07 5.04 -2.52
C GLY A 482 10.26 5.72 -1.16
N MET A 483 11.50 5.88 -0.71
CA MET A 483 11.89 6.47 0.57
C MET A 483 11.49 5.64 1.81
N THR A 484 10.87 4.46 1.61
CA THR A 484 10.51 3.53 2.69
C THR A 484 11.20 2.18 2.50
N VAL A 485 11.21 1.35 3.54
CA VAL A 485 11.78 -0.01 3.51
C VAL A 485 10.90 -1.05 2.80
N HIS A 486 9.70 -0.65 2.37
CA HIS A 486 8.74 -1.55 1.73
C HIS A 486 9.07 -1.73 0.25
N VAL A 487 8.83 -2.93 -0.24
CA VAL A 487 9.01 -3.33 -1.65
C VAL A 487 7.92 -4.33 -2.01
N GLU A 488 7.39 -4.22 -3.22
CA GLU A 488 6.57 -5.25 -3.83
C GLU A 488 7.47 -6.27 -4.52
N SER A 489 7.04 -7.51 -4.54
CA SER A 489 7.72 -8.61 -5.22
C SER A 489 6.75 -9.34 -6.12
N VAL A 490 7.16 -9.67 -7.35
CA VAL A 490 6.40 -10.53 -8.26
C VAL A 490 7.22 -11.78 -8.52
N VAL A 491 6.61 -12.94 -8.32
CA VAL A 491 7.26 -14.24 -8.53
C VAL A 491 6.44 -15.06 -9.49
N LEU A 492 7.11 -15.61 -10.51
CA LEU A 492 6.55 -16.63 -11.37
C LEU A 492 6.97 -18.01 -10.85
N MET A 493 5.98 -18.84 -10.58
CA MET A 493 6.17 -20.25 -10.29
C MET A 493 5.54 -21.11 -11.39
N GLN A 494 6.16 -22.25 -11.67
CA GLN A 494 5.67 -23.22 -12.64
C GLN A 494 5.57 -24.60 -11.98
N TYR A 495 4.48 -25.29 -12.26
CA TYR A 495 4.31 -26.67 -11.83
C TYR A 495 5.23 -27.60 -12.62
N CYS A 496 6.02 -28.40 -11.91
CA CYS A 496 6.99 -29.35 -12.52
C CYS A 496 6.64 -30.80 -12.19
N GLY A 497 5.58 -31.01 -11.41
CA GLY A 497 5.23 -32.33 -10.91
C GLY A 497 6.13 -32.79 -9.76
N LYS A 498 5.65 -33.76 -8.99
CA LYS A 498 6.47 -34.57 -8.07
C LYS A 498 6.61 -35.97 -8.66
#